data_6fa4cde765b7c9782979874772388a42
#
_entry.id   6fa4cde765b7c9782979874772388a42
#
_cell.length_a   1.000
_cell.length_b   1.000
_cell.length_c   1.000
_cell.angle_alpha   90.00
_cell.angle_beta   90.00
_cell.angle_gamma   90.00
#
_symmetry.space_group_name_H-M   'P 1'
#
loop_
_entity.id
_entity.type
_entity.pdbx_description
1 polymer ?
#
loop_
_entity_poly.entity_id
_entity_poly.type
_entity_poly.pdbx_seq_one_letter_code
_entity_poly.pdbx_strand_id
1 'polypeptide(L)'
;MSKLLLWVAAFFAVMAAAPAVAATPAPAVSAEEGIAIRGYDPVAFFTTGTPQKGRAEHASEYEGATWHFASAENLAAFKNDPTRYAPQFGGYCAWAVSQHYLAPGDPKYWKVVDGRLYLNANARAKELWEADQADAIKRGHANWPAVLTDNQDRPQ
;
A
#
# COMPACT_ATOMS: atom_id res chain seq x y z
N MET A 1 -19.32 20.27 76.09
CA MET A 1 -18.53 19.20 75.37
C MET A 1 -19.12 19.03 74.01
N SER A 2 -18.61 19.82 73.00
CA SER A 2 -19.10 19.77 71.64
C SER A 2 -18.17 18.86 70.83
N LYS A 3 -18.74 17.76 70.28
CA LYS A 3 -18.05 16.87 69.38
C LYS A 3 -18.17 17.41 67.94
N LEU A 4 -17.07 17.87 67.39
CA LEU A 4 -16.95 18.30 66.00
C LEU A 4 -16.77 17.07 65.12
N LEU A 5 -17.77 16.71 64.30
CA LEU A 5 -17.65 15.67 63.30
C LEU A 5 -17.04 16.30 62.00
N LEU A 6 -15.80 15.93 61.72
CA LEU A 6 -15.16 16.22 60.42
C LEU A 6 -15.68 15.24 59.35
N TRP A 7 -16.41 15.73 58.37
CA TRP A 7 -16.73 14.99 57.18
C TRP A 7 -15.58 15.13 56.18
N VAL A 8 -14.85 14.05 55.92
CA VAL A 8 -13.88 13.97 54.84
C VAL A 8 -14.63 13.56 53.59
N ALA A 9 -14.86 14.51 52.68
CA ALA A 9 -15.39 14.20 51.34
C ALA A 9 -14.26 13.66 50.47
N ALA A 10 -14.27 12.36 50.20
CA ALA A 10 -13.37 11.75 49.22
C ALA A 10 -13.86 12.07 47.82
N PHE A 11 -13.14 12.97 47.12
CA PHE A 11 -13.34 13.23 45.69
C PHE A 11 -12.74 12.08 44.89
N PHE A 12 -13.58 11.16 44.43
CA PHE A 12 -13.18 10.20 43.40
C PHE A 12 -13.17 10.92 42.04
N ALA A 13 -11.98 11.29 41.55
CA ALA A 13 -11.80 11.75 40.20
C ALA A 13 -11.93 10.55 39.23
N VAL A 14 -13.09 10.44 38.58
CA VAL A 14 -13.27 9.51 37.47
C VAL A 14 -12.49 10.03 36.28
N MET A 15 -11.29 9.47 36.06
CA MET A 15 -10.56 9.68 34.82
C MET A 15 -11.32 8.98 33.69
N ALA A 16 -12.08 9.72 32.91
CA ALA A 16 -12.66 9.24 31.68
C ALA A 16 -11.53 9.01 30.68
N ALA A 17 -11.20 7.76 30.41
CA ALA A 17 -10.30 7.40 29.31
C ALA A 17 -10.97 7.83 28.00
N ALA A 18 -10.33 8.74 27.29
CA ALA A 18 -10.77 9.09 25.93
C ALA A 18 -10.70 7.84 25.04
N PRO A 19 -11.72 7.59 24.19
CA PRO A 19 -11.64 6.46 23.26
C PRO A 19 -10.41 6.64 22.35
N ALA A 20 -9.55 5.64 22.31
CA ALA A 20 -8.46 5.59 21.35
C ALA A 20 -9.08 5.54 19.93
N VAL A 21 -8.88 6.57 19.13
CA VAL A 21 -9.25 6.55 17.73
C VAL A 21 -8.34 5.53 17.05
N ALA A 22 -8.90 4.41 16.61
CA ALA A 22 -8.14 3.43 15.84
C ALA A 22 -7.63 4.08 14.55
N ALA A 23 -6.31 3.96 14.28
CA ALA A 23 -5.73 4.47 13.06
C ALA A 23 -6.40 3.79 11.84
N THR A 24 -6.78 4.59 10.83
CA THR A 24 -7.33 4.05 9.59
C THR A 24 -6.19 3.43 8.78
N PRO A 25 -6.28 2.15 8.35
CA PRO A 25 -5.26 1.54 7.52
C PRO A 25 -4.96 2.35 6.25
N ALA A 26 -3.72 2.33 5.78
CA ALA A 26 -3.38 2.88 4.48
C ALA A 26 -4.15 2.13 3.38
N PRO A 27 -4.44 2.77 2.22
CA PRO A 27 -5.10 2.10 1.11
C PRO A 27 -4.34 0.84 0.66
N ALA A 28 -5.06 -0.22 0.27
CA ALA A 28 -4.46 -1.45 -0.22
C ALA A 28 -3.70 -1.26 -1.55
N VAL A 29 -4.03 -0.21 -2.29
CA VAL A 29 -3.38 0.15 -3.56
C VAL A 29 -2.73 1.52 -3.45
N SER A 30 -1.47 1.61 -3.90
CA SER A 30 -0.75 2.87 -4.06
C SER A 30 -1.38 3.67 -5.20
N ALA A 31 -2.15 4.69 -4.87
CA ALA A 31 -2.90 5.51 -5.81
C ALA A 31 -2.65 7.01 -5.57
N GLU A 32 -2.59 7.78 -6.65
CA GLU A 32 -2.59 9.24 -6.64
C GLU A 32 -3.96 9.71 -7.16
N GLU A 33 -4.67 10.53 -6.38
CA GLU A 33 -6.03 10.99 -6.70
C GLU A 33 -7.00 9.83 -7.04
N GLY A 34 -6.82 8.67 -6.39
CA GLY A 34 -7.62 7.47 -6.62
C GLY A 34 -7.20 6.64 -7.84
N ILE A 35 -6.18 7.06 -8.60
CA ILE A 35 -5.69 6.35 -9.78
C ILE A 35 -4.48 5.50 -9.42
N ALA A 36 -4.61 4.18 -9.63
CA ALA A 36 -3.59 3.19 -9.32
C ALA A 36 -2.32 3.39 -10.16
N ILE A 37 -1.16 3.16 -9.55
CA ILE A 37 0.16 3.19 -10.18
C ILE A 37 0.35 4.33 -11.21
N ARG A 38 -0.09 5.53 -10.83
CA ARG A 38 0.03 6.75 -11.65
C ARG A 38 -0.60 6.64 -13.05
N GLY A 39 -1.63 5.81 -13.21
CA GLY A 39 -2.35 5.60 -14.47
C GLY A 39 -1.57 4.80 -15.52
N TYR A 40 -0.55 4.05 -15.13
CA TYR A 40 0.10 3.08 -16.03
C TYR A 40 -0.73 1.79 -16.13
N ASP A 41 -0.62 1.14 -17.27
CA ASP A 41 -1.30 -0.13 -17.58
C ASP A 41 -0.54 -1.30 -16.95
N PRO A 42 -1.11 -2.02 -15.95
CA PRO A 42 -0.43 -3.14 -15.32
C PRO A 42 -0.22 -4.34 -16.26
N VAL A 43 -1.07 -4.52 -17.28
CA VAL A 43 -0.96 -5.61 -18.24
C VAL A 43 0.20 -5.41 -19.20
N ALA A 44 0.52 -4.16 -19.55
CA ALA A 44 1.58 -3.83 -20.49
C ALA A 44 2.96 -4.34 -20.04
N PHE A 45 3.24 -4.40 -18.75
CA PHE A 45 4.50 -4.96 -18.23
C PHE A 45 4.73 -6.41 -18.63
N PHE A 46 3.64 -7.18 -18.80
CA PHE A 46 3.70 -8.59 -19.18
C PHE A 46 3.61 -8.81 -20.68
N THR A 47 2.93 -7.93 -21.41
CA THR A 47 2.65 -8.13 -22.85
C THR A 47 3.68 -7.45 -23.73
N THR A 48 4.09 -6.24 -23.38
CA THR A 48 5.08 -5.47 -24.17
C THR A 48 6.44 -5.36 -23.50
N GLY A 49 6.52 -5.70 -22.20
CA GLY A 49 7.75 -5.61 -21.41
C GLY A 49 8.23 -4.17 -21.20
N THR A 50 7.33 -3.19 -21.32
CA THR A 50 7.62 -1.77 -21.12
C THR A 50 6.47 -1.07 -20.41
N PRO A 51 6.76 -0.09 -19.51
CA PRO A 51 5.72 0.73 -18.92
C PRO A 51 4.96 1.53 -19.99
N GLN A 52 3.63 1.41 -19.97
CA GLN A 52 2.76 2.17 -20.88
C GLN A 52 1.70 2.90 -20.08
N LYS A 53 1.43 4.15 -20.43
CA LYS A 53 0.29 4.88 -19.89
C LYS A 53 -1.02 4.25 -20.37
N GLY A 54 -1.92 4.02 -19.44
CA GLY A 54 -3.31 3.74 -19.74
C GLY A 54 -4.08 5.02 -20.10
N ARG A 55 -5.34 4.82 -20.50
CA ARG A 55 -6.29 5.90 -20.83
C ARG A 55 -7.53 5.77 -19.95
N ALA A 56 -8.11 6.90 -19.59
CA ALA A 56 -9.31 6.93 -18.75
C ALA A 56 -10.53 6.26 -19.40
N GLU A 57 -10.59 6.20 -20.73
CA GLU A 57 -11.63 5.50 -21.50
C GLU A 57 -11.56 3.97 -21.36
N HIS A 58 -10.40 3.43 -20.98
CA HIS A 58 -10.17 2.03 -20.64
C HIS A 58 -9.85 1.92 -19.15
N ALA A 59 -10.87 1.99 -18.30
CA ALA A 59 -10.69 1.97 -16.85
C ALA A 59 -11.50 0.87 -16.17
N SER A 60 -11.04 0.43 -15.01
CA SER A 60 -11.75 -0.50 -14.13
C SER A 60 -11.42 -0.21 -12.68
N GLU A 61 -12.41 -0.37 -11.81
CA GLU A 61 -12.21 -0.34 -10.36
C GLU A 61 -11.72 -1.70 -9.87
N TYR A 62 -10.69 -1.68 -9.04
CA TYR A 62 -10.19 -2.88 -8.36
C TYR A 62 -9.46 -2.49 -7.06
N GLU A 63 -9.82 -3.15 -5.95
CA GLU A 63 -9.27 -2.91 -4.61
C GLU A 63 -9.25 -1.43 -4.19
N GLY A 64 -10.34 -0.71 -4.50
CA GLY A 64 -10.55 0.67 -4.06
C GLY A 64 -9.78 1.72 -4.86
N ALA A 65 -9.23 1.36 -6.02
CA ALA A 65 -8.56 2.29 -6.93
C ALA A 65 -9.03 2.11 -8.37
N THR A 66 -8.92 3.19 -9.15
CA THR A 66 -9.20 3.19 -10.59
C THR A 66 -7.93 2.82 -11.36
N TRP A 67 -8.00 1.77 -12.15
CA TRP A 67 -6.90 1.30 -13.01
C TRP A 67 -7.14 1.72 -14.45
N HIS A 68 -6.11 2.23 -15.12
CA HIS A 68 -6.14 2.62 -16.52
C HIS A 68 -5.39 1.63 -17.40
N PHE A 69 -5.92 1.37 -18.59
CA PHE A 69 -5.35 0.41 -19.55
C PHE A 69 -5.08 1.09 -20.89
N ALA A 70 -4.05 0.64 -21.60
CA ALA A 70 -3.66 1.19 -22.89
C ALA A 70 -4.62 0.78 -24.03
N SER A 71 -5.34 -0.34 -23.84
CA SER A 71 -6.29 -0.89 -24.82
C SER A 71 -7.48 -1.58 -24.15
N ALA A 72 -8.53 -1.82 -24.95
CA ALA A 72 -9.68 -2.59 -24.53
C ALA A 72 -9.31 -4.06 -24.22
N GLU A 73 -8.35 -4.62 -24.96
CA GLU A 73 -7.84 -5.98 -24.76
C GLU A 73 -7.14 -6.11 -23.41
N ASN A 74 -6.29 -5.15 -23.03
CA ASN A 74 -5.61 -5.15 -21.73
C ASN A 74 -6.61 -4.97 -20.58
N LEU A 75 -7.61 -4.10 -20.74
CA LEU A 75 -8.72 -3.98 -19.80
C LEU A 75 -9.44 -5.32 -19.60
N ALA A 76 -9.78 -6.00 -20.69
CA ALA A 76 -10.46 -7.30 -20.64
C ALA A 76 -9.59 -8.37 -19.96
N ALA A 77 -8.29 -8.41 -20.27
CA ALA A 77 -7.33 -9.33 -19.64
C ALA A 77 -7.24 -9.11 -18.13
N PHE A 78 -7.15 -7.86 -17.70
CA PHE A 78 -7.11 -7.51 -16.27
C PHE A 78 -8.41 -7.90 -15.55
N LYS A 79 -9.56 -7.59 -16.13
CA LYS A 79 -10.87 -7.95 -15.53
C LYS A 79 -11.06 -9.47 -15.39
N ASN A 80 -10.49 -10.25 -16.31
CA ASN A 80 -10.52 -11.71 -16.26
C ASN A 80 -9.64 -12.29 -15.14
N ASP A 81 -8.46 -11.72 -14.90
CA ASP A 81 -7.54 -12.16 -13.86
C ASP A 81 -6.73 -10.98 -13.29
N PRO A 82 -7.34 -10.15 -12.43
CA PRO A 82 -6.65 -8.98 -11.88
C PRO A 82 -5.45 -9.36 -11.00
N THR A 83 -5.51 -10.49 -10.30
CA THR A 83 -4.43 -10.93 -9.41
C THR A 83 -3.14 -11.27 -10.16
N ARG A 84 -3.25 -11.69 -11.42
CA ARG A 84 -2.12 -11.94 -12.28
C ARG A 84 -1.37 -10.67 -12.66
N TYR A 85 -2.10 -9.58 -12.92
CA TYR A 85 -1.54 -8.37 -13.52
C TYR A 85 -1.29 -7.23 -12.52
N ALA A 86 -2.08 -7.18 -11.44
CA ALA A 86 -1.87 -6.19 -10.41
C ALA A 86 -0.47 -6.35 -9.79
N PRO A 87 0.26 -5.26 -9.56
CA PRO A 87 1.56 -5.35 -8.89
C PRO A 87 1.42 -5.87 -7.47
N GLN A 88 2.44 -6.59 -7.02
CA GLN A 88 2.52 -7.05 -5.65
C GLN A 88 2.53 -5.85 -4.69
N PHE A 89 2.04 -6.07 -3.49
CA PHE A 89 1.94 -5.03 -2.45
C PHE A 89 1.14 -3.79 -2.89
N GLY A 90 0.10 -4.00 -3.70
CA GLY A 90 -0.75 -2.92 -4.20
C GLY A 90 -0.02 -1.87 -5.04
N GLY A 91 1.17 -2.14 -5.54
CA GLY A 91 1.99 -1.17 -6.26
C GLY A 91 2.83 -0.25 -5.37
N TYR A 92 2.87 -0.48 -4.06
CA TYR A 92 3.87 0.14 -3.19
C TYR A 92 5.28 -0.36 -3.50
N CYS A 93 6.28 0.42 -3.11
CA CYS A 93 7.69 0.10 -3.29
C CYS A 93 8.04 -1.23 -2.59
N ALA A 94 8.45 -2.23 -3.38
CA ALA A 94 8.77 -3.56 -2.86
C ALA A 94 9.95 -3.55 -1.87
N TRP A 95 10.96 -2.67 -2.07
CA TRP A 95 12.02 -2.46 -1.10
C TRP A 95 11.47 -1.91 0.21
N ALA A 96 10.65 -0.85 0.16
CA ALA A 96 10.06 -0.25 1.35
C ALA A 96 9.24 -1.26 2.16
N VAL A 97 8.36 -2.02 1.49
CA VAL A 97 7.54 -3.06 2.14
C VAL A 97 8.43 -4.15 2.76
N SER A 98 9.54 -4.54 2.11
CA SER A 98 10.50 -5.48 2.68
C SER A 98 11.18 -4.97 3.95
N GLN A 99 11.26 -3.66 4.12
CA GLN A 99 11.80 -2.96 5.31
C GLN A 99 10.70 -2.51 6.30
N HIS A 100 9.48 -3.02 6.11
CA HIS A 100 8.32 -2.75 6.96
C HIS A 100 7.90 -1.26 6.99
N TYR A 101 7.92 -0.59 5.85
CA TYR A 101 7.34 0.74 5.67
C TYR A 101 6.70 0.91 4.28
N LEU A 102 5.90 1.95 4.09
CA LEU A 102 5.24 2.25 2.84
C LEU A 102 5.93 3.42 2.11
N ALA A 103 6.09 3.26 0.81
CA ALA A 103 6.41 4.33 -0.12
C ALA A 103 5.71 4.03 -1.46
N PRO A 104 5.20 5.03 -2.18
CA PRO A 104 4.62 4.81 -3.50
C PRO A 104 5.63 4.18 -4.45
N GLY A 105 5.21 3.17 -5.23
CA GLY A 105 6.00 2.63 -6.32
C GLY A 105 5.94 3.55 -7.55
N ASP A 106 7.03 3.60 -8.31
CA ASP A 106 7.06 4.28 -9.60
C ASP A 106 7.15 3.23 -10.73
N PRO A 107 6.21 3.22 -11.68
CA PRO A 107 6.20 2.28 -12.80
C PRO A 107 7.48 2.26 -13.66
N LYS A 108 8.34 3.25 -13.55
CA LYS A 108 9.65 3.27 -14.22
C LYS A 108 10.65 2.29 -13.59
N TYR A 109 10.47 1.96 -12.32
CA TYR A 109 11.40 1.11 -11.55
C TYR A 109 10.73 -0.22 -11.21
N TRP A 110 10.46 -0.99 -12.23
CA TRP A 110 9.71 -2.23 -12.18
C TRP A 110 10.57 -3.48 -12.46
N LYS A 111 10.05 -4.63 -12.09
CA LYS A 111 10.54 -5.94 -12.51
C LYS A 111 9.45 -6.99 -12.38
N VAL A 112 9.41 -7.92 -13.33
CA VAL A 112 8.63 -9.14 -13.21
C VAL A 112 9.54 -10.27 -12.74
N VAL A 113 9.17 -10.92 -11.63
CA VAL A 113 9.88 -12.07 -11.05
C VAL A 113 8.87 -13.18 -10.82
N ASP A 114 9.12 -14.36 -11.37
CA ASP A 114 8.23 -15.52 -11.27
C ASP A 114 6.76 -15.21 -11.64
N GLY A 115 6.59 -14.42 -12.72
CA GLY A 115 5.28 -14.02 -13.21
C GLY A 115 4.54 -12.97 -12.36
N ARG A 116 5.21 -12.31 -11.43
CA ARG A 116 4.67 -11.28 -10.54
C ARG A 116 5.36 -9.95 -10.78
N LEU A 117 4.56 -8.88 -10.86
CA LEU A 117 5.05 -7.52 -11.05
C LEU A 117 5.40 -6.89 -9.70
N TYR A 118 6.60 -6.33 -9.60
CA TYR A 118 7.06 -5.54 -8.46
C TYR A 118 7.45 -4.15 -8.92
N LEU A 119 7.06 -3.12 -8.15
CA LEU A 119 7.47 -1.73 -8.36
C LEU A 119 8.41 -1.30 -7.23
N ASN A 120 9.30 -0.38 -7.52
CA ASN A 120 10.13 0.31 -6.53
C ASN A 120 9.98 1.83 -6.66
N ALA A 121 10.27 2.58 -5.61
CA ALA A 121 10.02 4.02 -5.59
C ALA A 121 10.98 4.82 -6.49
N ASN A 122 12.22 4.33 -6.64
CA ASN A 122 13.28 5.00 -7.38
C ASN A 122 14.40 4.02 -7.75
N ALA A 123 15.40 4.49 -8.49
CA ALA A 123 16.53 3.67 -8.93
C ALA A 123 17.29 3.05 -7.76
N ARG A 124 17.51 3.80 -6.68
CA ARG A 124 18.24 3.31 -5.50
C ARG A 124 17.48 2.20 -4.77
N ALA A 125 16.18 2.37 -4.57
CA ALA A 125 15.35 1.34 -3.97
C ALA A 125 15.33 0.07 -4.82
N LYS A 126 15.25 0.21 -6.16
CA LYS A 126 15.30 -0.92 -7.09
C LYS A 126 16.65 -1.65 -7.00
N GLU A 127 17.76 -0.93 -7.00
CA GLU A 127 19.11 -1.49 -6.85
C GLU A 127 19.26 -2.30 -5.55
N LEU A 128 18.84 -1.72 -4.42
CA LEU A 128 18.88 -2.40 -3.11
C LEU A 128 18.00 -3.65 -3.08
N TRP A 129 16.80 -3.55 -3.66
CA TRP A 129 15.87 -4.66 -3.75
C TRP A 129 16.43 -5.79 -4.64
N GLU A 130 17.05 -5.46 -5.78
CA GLU A 130 17.64 -6.45 -6.69
C GLU A 130 18.89 -7.12 -6.10
N ALA A 131 19.68 -6.41 -5.30
CA ALA A 131 20.84 -6.97 -4.62
C ALA A 131 20.50 -8.05 -3.58
N ASP A 132 19.29 -8.01 -3.03
CA ASP A 132 18.77 -8.93 -1.99
C ASP A 132 17.38 -9.49 -2.37
N GLN A 133 17.15 -9.72 -3.67
CA GLN A 133 15.82 -9.89 -4.26
C GLN A 133 14.99 -10.99 -3.62
N ALA A 134 15.56 -12.19 -3.47
CA ALA A 134 14.82 -13.34 -2.94
C ALA A 134 14.38 -13.11 -1.49
N ASP A 135 15.27 -12.62 -0.64
CA ASP A 135 14.97 -12.34 0.75
C ASP A 135 14.10 -11.09 0.91
N ALA A 136 14.29 -10.07 0.07
CA ALA A 136 13.42 -8.89 0.05
C ALA A 136 11.97 -9.26 -0.33
N ILE A 137 11.76 -10.12 -1.32
CA ILE A 137 10.43 -10.64 -1.68
C ILE A 137 9.82 -11.40 -0.51
N LYS A 138 10.58 -12.29 0.12
CA LYS A 138 10.11 -13.07 1.28
C LYS A 138 9.71 -12.16 2.45
N ARG A 139 10.54 -11.18 2.81
CA ARG A 139 10.22 -10.19 3.85
C ARG A 139 8.99 -9.36 3.47
N GLY A 140 8.91 -8.92 2.22
CA GLY A 140 7.76 -8.17 1.73
C GLY A 140 6.45 -8.91 1.93
N HIS A 141 6.39 -10.18 1.56
CA HIS A 141 5.20 -11.01 1.78
C HIS A 141 4.92 -11.28 3.27
N ALA A 142 5.94 -11.38 4.11
CA ALA A 142 5.76 -11.51 5.56
C ALA A 142 5.20 -10.24 6.21
N ASN A 143 5.56 -9.07 5.71
CA ASN A 143 5.12 -7.77 6.20
C ASN A 143 3.74 -7.36 5.64
N TRP A 144 3.35 -7.89 4.48
CA TRP A 144 2.10 -7.55 3.83
C TRP A 144 0.93 -8.43 4.32
N PRO A 145 -0.28 -7.92 4.60
CA PRO A 145 -0.69 -6.51 4.54
C PRO A 145 -0.53 -5.72 5.86
N ALA A 146 0.07 -6.29 6.91
CA ALA A 146 0.18 -5.66 8.24
C ALA A 146 0.81 -4.25 8.17
N VAL A 147 1.77 -4.05 7.27
CA VAL A 147 2.43 -2.76 7.04
C VAL A 147 1.44 -1.61 6.72
N LEU A 148 0.25 -1.92 6.19
CA LEU A 148 -0.80 -0.92 5.90
C LEU A 148 -1.36 -0.28 7.18
N THR A 149 -1.34 -1.01 8.28
CA THR A 149 -1.80 -0.55 9.60
C THR A 149 -0.65 0.02 10.44
N ASP A 150 0.50 -0.64 10.40
CA ASP A 150 1.62 -0.37 11.31
C ASP A 150 2.39 0.93 10.97
N ASN A 151 2.20 1.49 9.80
CA ASN A 151 2.94 2.67 9.32
C ASN A 151 2.18 4.01 9.40
N GLN A 152 1.05 4.05 10.09
CA GLN A 152 0.24 5.29 10.20
C GLN A 152 0.94 6.42 10.97
N ASP A 153 1.91 6.10 11.81
CA ASP A 153 2.58 7.06 12.71
C ASP A 153 3.97 7.52 12.21
N ARG A 154 4.40 7.08 11.01
CA ARG A 154 5.68 7.54 10.45
C ARG A 154 5.49 8.83 9.64
N PRO A 155 6.24 9.91 9.94
CA PRO A 155 6.24 11.09 9.08
C PRO A 155 6.74 10.73 7.68
N GLN A 156 6.00 11.17 6.67
CA GLN A 156 6.30 11.03 5.24
C GLN A 156 7.51 11.89 4.87
#